data_9a57e7bb68607ad2ad4b656551095705
#
_entry.id   9a57e7bb68607ad2ad4b656551095705
#
_cell.length_a   1.000
_cell.length_b   1.000
_cell.length_c   1.000
_cell.angle_alpha   90.00
_cell.angle_beta   90.00
_cell.angle_gamma   90.00
#
_symmetry.space_group_name_H-M   'P 1'
#
loop_
_entity.id
_entity.type
_entity.pdbx_description
1 polymer ?
#
loop_
_entity_poly.entity_id
_entity_poly.type
_entity_poly.pdbx_seq_one_letter_code
_entity_poly.pdbx_strand_id
1 'polypeptide(L)'
;LVGSEMCIRDSAKQVAKAVLYLKQHDIRSYDDLEKNVKTATERFTKISASIKEKEKRLAEIQVLKKHIFDYFKTKDVYANYRKCGYSKKFLEEHRQEILLHKAAKNAFDELHLKKLPKVKDLSDEYAEILAEKKKLYGEYRQVKKDMQEIQKAKYDIGQFLKSDEEQKKEHIRRRNITR
;
A
#
# COMPACT_ATOMS: atom_id res chain seq x y z
N LEU A 1 -29.92 25.72 22.64
CA LEU A 1 -29.81 26.69 21.53
C LEU A 1 -28.38 27.07 21.15
N VAL A 2 -27.38 26.90 22.04
CA VAL A 2 -25.96 27.22 21.78
C VAL A 2 -25.29 26.20 20.85
N GLY A 3 -25.76 24.96 20.79
CA GLY A 3 -25.17 23.89 19.97
C GLY A 3 -25.42 24.03 18.46
N SER A 4 -26.51 24.66 18.03
CA SER A 4 -26.86 24.82 16.62
C SER A 4 -26.05 25.90 15.91
N GLU A 5 -25.79 27.02 16.58
CA GLU A 5 -25.01 28.15 16.01
C GLU A 5 -23.53 27.78 15.84
N MET A 6 -22.95 26.99 16.76
CA MET A 6 -21.58 26.53 16.68
C MET A 6 -21.40 25.53 15.52
N CYS A 7 -22.39 24.67 15.29
CA CYS A 7 -22.38 23.72 14.16
C CYS A 7 -22.47 24.43 12.78
N ILE A 8 -23.30 25.47 12.67
CA ILE A 8 -23.47 26.27 11.43
C ILE A 8 -22.18 27.06 11.10
N ARG A 9 -21.53 27.64 12.08
CA ARG A 9 -20.26 28.39 11.89
C ARG A 9 -19.13 27.47 11.45
N ASP A 10 -19.05 26.26 11.99
CA ASP A 10 -18.01 25.28 11.61
C ASP A 10 -18.26 24.71 10.21
N SER A 11 -19.52 24.46 9.85
CA SER A 11 -19.90 24.06 8.50
C SER A 11 -19.54 25.14 7.47
N ALA A 12 -19.86 26.41 7.74
CA ALA A 12 -19.51 27.50 6.84
C ALA A 12 -18.00 27.68 6.65
N LYS A 13 -17.20 27.49 7.70
CA LYS A 13 -15.72 27.51 7.60
C LYS A 13 -15.19 26.35 6.76
N GLN A 14 -15.77 25.16 6.88
CA GLN A 14 -15.37 23.99 6.09
C GLN A 14 -15.66 24.22 4.61
N VAL A 15 -16.86 24.71 4.28
CA VAL A 15 -17.23 25.05 2.90
C VAL A 15 -16.32 26.14 2.34
N ALA A 16 -16.03 27.19 3.11
CA ALA A 16 -15.11 28.25 2.67
C ALA A 16 -13.70 27.71 2.35
N LYS A 17 -13.18 26.79 3.16
CA LYS A 17 -11.90 26.09 2.89
C LYS A 17 -11.98 25.25 1.62
N ALA A 18 -13.07 24.51 1.42
CA ALA A 18 -13.27 23.70 0.23
C ALA A 18 -13.33 24.57 -1.03
N VAL A 19 -14.07 25.69 -1.01
CA VAL A 19 -14.15 26.64 -2.13
C VAL A 19 -12.77 27.24 -2.43
N LEU A 20 -11.99 27.60 -1.41
CA LEU A 20 -10.64 28.12 -1.58
C LEU A 20 -9.74 27.08 -2.24
N TYR A 21 -9.80 25.82 -1.80
CA TYR A 21 -9.09 24.70 -2.41
C TYR A 21 -9.45 24.55 -3.89
N LEU A 22 -10.75 24.57 -4.24
CA LEU A 22 -11.21 24.47 -5.62
C LEU A 22 -10.64 25.60 -6.50
N LYS A 23 -10.62 26.83 -5.99
CA LYS A 23 -10.03 27.98 -6.69
C LYS A 23 -8.52 27.81 -6.90
N GLN A 24 -7.79 27.34 -5.88
CA GLN A 24 -6.34 27.14 -5.97
C GLN A 24 -5.96 26.06 -6.99
N HIS A 25 -6.83 25.08 -7.22
CA HIS A 25 -6.62 23.98 -8.15
C HIS A 25 -7.37 24.13 -9.49
N ASP A 26 -7.93 25.31 -9.75
CA ASP A 26 -8.69 25.65 -10.97
C ASP A 26 -9.84 24.66 -11.28
N ILE A 27 -10.48 24.14 -10.24
CA ILE A 27 -11.63 23.24 -10.34
C ILE A 27 -12.89 24.10 -10.41
N ARG A 28 -13.59 24.08 -11.55
CA ARG A 28 -14.67 25.01 -11.86
C ARG A 28 -16.06 24.40 -11.77
N SER A 29 -16.17 23.08 -11.82
CA SER A 29 -17.44 22.36 -11.77
C SER A 29 -17.37 21.17 -10.82
N TYR A 30 -18.55 20.67 -10.41
CA TYR A 30 -18.62 19.46 -9.60
C TYR A 30 -18.13 18.23 -10.37
N ASP A 31 -18.37 18.16 -11.68
CA ASP A 31 -17.88 17.10 -12.55
C ASP A 31 -16.35 17.11 -12.64
N ASP A 32 -15.72 18.29 -12.69
CA ASP A 32 -14.27 18.42 -12.65
C ASP A 32 -13.71 17.96 -11.30
N LEU A 33 -14.40 18.31 -10.20
CA LEU A 33 -14.04 17.83 -8.87
C LEU A 33 -14.09 16.31 -8.79
N GLU A 34 -15.13 15.68 -9.33
CA GLU A 34 -15.23 14.21 -9.38
C GLU A 34 -14.12 13.56 -10.19
N LYS A 35 -13.80 14.10 -11.35
CA LYS A 35 -12.69 13.63 -12.19
C LYS A 35 -11.34 13.74 -11.44
N ASN A 36 -11.11 14.89 -10.80
CA ASN A 36 -9.88 15.11 -10.03
C ASN A 36 -9.77 14.16 -8.82
N VAL A 37 -10.87 13.91 -8.10
CA VAL A 37 -10.93 12.92 -7.01
C VAL A 37 -10.57 11.53 -7.53
N LYS A 38 -11.14 11.13 -8.67
CA LYS A 38 -10.85 9.83 -9.30
C LYS A 38 -9.37 9.73 -9.67
N THR A 39 -8.83 10.73 -10.34
CA THR A 39 -7.42 10.77 -10.74
C THR A 39 -6.48 10.72 -9.54
N ALA A 40 -6.75 11.47 -8.48
CA ALA A 40 -5.96 11.47 -7.25
C ALA A 40 -6.00 10.10 -6.55
N THR A 41 -7.18 9.47 -6.51
CA THR A 41 -7.36 8.14 -5.92
C THR A 41 -6.63 7.07 -6.72
N GLU A 42 -6.72 7.11 -8.05
CA GLU A 42 -5.99 6.19 -8.94
C GLU A 42 -4.47 6.32 -8.78
N ARG A 43 -3.98 7.56 -8.71
CA ARG A 43 -2.55 7.83 -8.47
C ARG A 43 -2.09 7.27 -7.13
N PHE A 44 -2.86 7.50 -6.06
CA PHE A 44 -2.58 6.95 -4.74
C PHE A 44 -2.56 5.42 -4.75
N THR A 45 -3.55 4.79 -5.40
CA THR A 45 -3.64 3.33 -5.51
C THR A 45 -2.45 2.74 -6.27
N LYS A 46 -2.04 3.36 -7.39
CA LYS A 46 -0.87 2.94 -8.17
C LYS A 46 0.41 2.98 -7.36
N ILE A 47 0.68 4.09 -6.67
CA ILE A 47 1.88 4.22 -5.83
C ILE A 47 1.85 3.21 -4.67
N SER A 48 0.70 3.03 -4.02
CA SER A 48 0.53 2.06 -2.93
C SER A 48 0.77 0.63 -3.39
N ALA A 49 0.27 0.26 -4.57
CA ALA A 49 0.49 -1.05 -5.17
C ALA A 49 1.98 -1.27 -5.50
N SER A 50 2.64 -0.28 -6.10
CA SER A 50 4.06 -0.34 -6.42
C SER A 50 4.94 -0.50 -5.16
N ILE A 51 4.62 0.19 -4.06
CA ILE A 51 5.31 0.02 -2.79
C ILE A 51 5.15 -1.41 -2.26
N LYS A 52 3.92 -1.95 -2.26
CA LYS A 52 3.63 -3.32 -1.81
C LYS A 52 4.37 -4.37 -2.63
N GLU A 53 4.44 -4.20 -3.95
CA GLU A 53 5.18 -5.09 -4.83
C GLU A 53 6.67 -5.12 -4.49
N LYS A 54 7.27 -3.94 -4.28
CA LYS A 54 8.67 -3.83 -3.85
C LYS A 54 8.91 -4.44 -2.48
N GLU A 55 8.00 -4.25 -1.52
CA GLU A 55 8.09 -4.88 -0.21
C GLU A 55 8.03 -6.41 -0.29
N LYS A 56 7.15 -6.94 -1.13
CA LYS A 56 7.06 -8.37 -1.39
C LYS A 56 8.37 -8.90 -1.97
N ARG A 57 8.92 -8.21 -2.98
CA ARG A 57 10.18 -8.63 -3.60
C ARG A 57 11.37 -8.58 -2.63
N LEU A 58 11.46 -7.54 -1.79
CA LEU A 58 12.48 -7.46 -0.74
C LEU A 58 12.40 -8.63 0.24
N ALA A 59 11.19 -9.03 0.65
CA ALA A 59 10.98 -10.19 1.52
C ALA A 59 11.39 -11.50 0.83
N GLU A 60 11.02 -11.69 -0.44
CA GLU A 60 11.42 -12.85 -1.25
C GLU A 60 12.94 -12.99 -1.35
N ILE A 61 13.65 -11.88 -1.62
CA ILE A 61 15.11 -11.85 -1.68
C ILE A 61 15.73 -12.27 -0.34
N GLN A 62 15.20 -11.77 0.78
CA GLN A 62 15.70 -12.13 2.12
C GLN A 62 15.53 -13.62 2.40
N VAL A 63 14.36 -14.18 2.10
CA VAL A 63 14.06 -15.60 2.27
C VAL A 63 14.98 -16.45 1.40
N LEU A 64 15.15 -16.06 0.13
CA LEU A 64 16.02 -16.76 -0.81
C LEU A 64 17.49 -16.74 -0.36
N LYS A 65 17.99 -15.59 0.08
CA LYS A 65 19.36 -15.47 0.63
C LYS A 65 19.55 -16.40 1.84
N LYS A 66 18.55 -16.47 2.73
CA LYS A 66 18.58 -17.39 3.87
C LYS A 66 18.68 -18.85 3.41
N HIS A 67 17.84 -19.27 2.47
CA HIS A 67 17.89 -20.65 1.94
C HIS A 67 19.20 -20.96 1.25
N ILE A 68 19.79 -20.03 0.50
CA ILE A 68 21.12 -20.18 -0.11
C ILE A 68 22.19 -20.38 0.98
N PHE A 69 22.15 -19.56 2.03
CA PHE A 69 23.08 -19.69 3.15
C PHE A 69 22.94 -21.03 3.87
N ASP A 70 21.71 -21.44 4.19
CA ASP A 70 21.43 -22.70 4.87
C ASP A 70 21.88 -23.90 4.01
N TYR A 71 21.65 -23.85 2.69
CA TYR A 71 22.09 -24.87 1.74
C TYR A 71 23.60 -25.04 1.75
N PHE A 72 24.36 -23.96 1.63
CA PHE A 72 25.83 -24.04 1.62
C PHE A 72 26.38 -24.47 2.97
N LYS A 73 25.82 -24.00 4.09
CA LYS A 73 26.23 -24.38 5.44
C LYS A 73 26.02 -25.87 5.71
N THR A 74 24.99 -26.47 5.16
CA THR A 74 24.58 -27.86 5.45
C THR A 74 24.99 -28.85 4.34
N LYS A 75 25.60 -28.35 3.26
CA LYS A 75 25.97 -29.16 2.07
C LYS A 75 26.81 -30.38 2.40
N ASP A 76 27.83 -30.21 3.22
CA ASP A 76 28.78 -31.30 3.55
C ASP A 76 28.14 -32.36 4.45
N VAL A 77 27.33 -31.94 5.41
CA VAL A 77 26.55 -32.83 6.28
C VAL A 77 25.57 -33.65 5.45
N TYR A 78 24.87 -33.02 4.50
CA TYR A 78 23.95 -33.73 3.63
C TYR A 78 24.65 -34.68 2.65
N ALA A 79 25.82 -34.28 2.16
CA ALA A 79 26.65 -35.17 1.31
C ALA A 79 27.10 -36.43 2.08
N ASN A 80 27.51 -36.27 3.35
CA ASN A 80 27.87 -37.41 4.21
C ASN A 80 26.64 -38.27 4.54
N TYR A 81 25.49 -37.71 4.79
CA TYR A 81 24.24 -38.44 4.97
C TYR A 81 23.91 -39.36 3.78
N ARG A 82 24.09 -38.84 2.55
CA ARG A 82 23.94 -39.64 1.33
C ARG A 82 24.96 -40.78 1.25
N LYS A 83 26.25 -40.51 1.53
CA LYS A 83 27.33 -41.50 1.52
C LYS A 83 27.10 -42.64 2.52
N CYS A 84 26.50 -42.32 3.68
CA CYS A 84 26.15 -43.31 4.70
C CYS A 84 24.84 -44.06 4.40
N GLY A 85 24.34 -44.00 3.15
CA GLY A 85 23.12 -44.71 2.76
C GLY A 85 21.86 -44.26 3.49
N TYR A 86 21.76 -42.95 3.84
CA TYR A 86 20.64 -42.40 4.58
C TYR A 86 20.41 -43.01 5.96
N SER A 87 21.50 -43.33 6.68
CA SER A 87 21.48 -43.97 8.00
C SER A 87 20.57 -43.21 8.98
N LYS A 88 19.71 -43.96 9.70
CA LYS A 88 18.83 -43.38 10.74
C LYS A 88 19.64 -42.75 11.88
N LYS A 89 20.75 -43.41 12.31
CA LYS A 89 21.61 -42.87 13.36
C LYS A 89 22.20 -41.52 12.97
N PHE A 90 22.76 -41.41 11.75
CA PHE A 90 23.28 -40.14 11.26
C PHE A 90 22.21 -39.05 11.10
N LEU A 91 20.98 -39.45 10.73
CA LEU A 91 19.85 -38.54 10.67
C LEU A 91 19.50 -37.99 12.06
N GLU A 92 19.51 -38.80 13.11
CA GLU A 92 19.23 -38.36 14.49
C GLU A 92 20.30 -37.41 15.00
N GLU A 93 21.58 -37.70 14.74
CA GLU A 93 22.71 -36.86 15.17
C GLU A 93 22.74 -35.52 14.45
N HIS A 94 22.32 -35.43 13.18
CA HIS A 94 22.38 -34.24 12.32
C HIS A 94 21.01 -33.78 11.81
N ARG A 95 19.96 -34.00 12.60
CA ARG A 95 18.57 -33.79 12.18
C ARG A 95 18.29 -32.38 11.72
N GLN A 96 18.80 -31.39 12.43
CA GLN A 96 18.55 -29.97 12.12
C GLN A 96 19.18 -29.59 10.78
N GLU A 97 20.45 -29.93 10.57
CA GLU A 97 21.16 -29.59 9.33
C GLU A 97 20.53 -30.28 8.12
N ILE A 98 20.14 -31.55 8.26
CA ILE A 98 19.50 -32.29 7.18
C ILE A 98 18.14 -31.71 6.83
N LEU A 99 17.34 -31.29 7.83
CA LEU A 99 16.05 -30.64 7.61
C LEU A 99 16.22 -29.28 6.94
N LEU A 100 17.18 -28.47 7.38
CA LEU A 100 17.49 -27.18 6.77
C LEU A 100 17.91 -27.34 5.30
N HIS A 101 18.77 -28.33 5.03
CA HIS A 101 19.20 -28.61 3.65
C HIS A 101 18.03 -28.99 2.75
N LYS A 102 17.14 -29.89 3.22
CA LYS A 102 15.95 -30.30 2.48
C LYS A 102 14.99 -29.13 2.26
N ALA A 103 14.75 -28.30 3.28
CA ALA A 103 13.91 -27.12 3.18
C ALA A 103 14.44 -26.12 2.14
N ALA A 104 15.76 -25.86 2.16
CA ALA A 104 16.39 -25.00 1.17
C ALA A 104 16.24 -25.55 -0.25
N LYS A 105 16.45 -26.86 -0.44
CA LYS A 105 16.31 -27.51 -1.74
C LYS A 105 14.86 -27.45 -2.24
N ASN A 106 13.88 -27.75 -1.39
CA ASN A 106 12.47 -27.65 -1.75
C ASN A 106 12.10 -26.20 -2.17
N ALA A 107 12.59 -25.19 -1.46
CA ALA A 107 12.36 -23.79 -1.84
C ALA A 107 12.96 -23.44 -3.22
N PHE A 108 14.12 -24.00 -3.57
CA PHE A 108 14.70 -23.82 -4.91
C PHE A 108 13.89 -24.53 -5.99
N ASP A 109 13.38 -25.72 -5.71
CA ASP A 109 12.55 -26.49 -6.63
C ASP A 109 11.19 -25.79 -6.87
N GLU A 110 10.55 -25.24 -5.81
CA GLU A 110 9.32 -24.42 -5.91
C GLU A 110 9.52 -23.16 -6.75
N LEU A 111 10.68 -22.52 -6.63
CA LEU A 111 11.04 -21.35 -7.43
C LEU A 111 11.54 -21.72 -8.85
N HIS A 112 11.55 -22.99 -9.21
CA HIS A 112 12.02 -23.51 -10.50
C HIS A 112 13.44 -23.02 -10.89
N LEU A 113 14.31 -22.87 -9.89
CA LEU A 113 15.66 -22.35 -10.10
C LEU A 113 16.57 -23.40 -10.74
N LYS A 114 16.85 -23.25 -12.03
CA LYS A 114 17.84 -24.09 -12.75
C LYS A 114 19.26 -23.87 -12.22
N LYS A 115 19.57 -22.68 -11.72
CA LYS A 115 20.86 -22.29 -11.16
C LYS A 115 20.65 -21.34 -9.99
N LEU A 116 21.37 -21.54 -8.89
CA LEU A 116 21.29 -20.65 -7.75
C LEU A 116 21.88 -19.28 -8.10
N PRO A 117 21.17 -18.19 -7.82
CA PRO A 117 21.70 -16.84 -8.01
C PRO A 117 22.83 -16.57 -7.03
N LYS A 118 23.75 -15.72 -7.41
CA LYS A 118 24.82 -15.28 -6.49
C LYS A 118 24.22 -14.38 -5.40
N VAL A 119 24.66 -14.59 -4.18
CA VAL A 119 24.23 -13.77 -3.03
C VAL A 119 24.55 -12.29 -3.25
N LYS A 120 25.62 -11.98 -3.98
CA LYS A 120 25.99 -10.61 -4.33
C LYS A 120 24.92 -9.98 -5.22
N ASP A 121 24.52 -10.66 -6.30
CA ASP A 121 23.52 -10.15 -7.25
C ASP A 121 22.18 -9.87 -6.53
N LEU A 122 21.78 -10.77 -5.63
CA LEU A 122 20.58 -10.56 -4.77
C LEU A 122 20.75 -9.40 -3.79
N SER A 123 21.96 -9.13 -3.34
CA SER A 123 22.22 -7.99 -2.44
C SER A 123 22.18 -6.68 -3.20
N ASP A 124 22.68 -6.64 -4.42
CA ASP A 124 22.66 -5.49 -5.29
C ASP A 124 21.20 -5.18 -5.70
N GLU A 125 20.43 -6.18 -6.14
CA GLU A 125 18.98 -6.05 -6.40
C GLU A 125 18.21 -5.54 -5.18
N TYR A 126 18.51 -6.07 -4.00
CA TYR A 126 17.89 -5.61 -2.75
C TYR A 126 18.16 -4.13 -2.48
N ALA A 127 19.40 -3.69 -2.68
CA ALA A 127 19.78 -2.30 -2.47
C ALA A 127 19.09 -1.35 -3.46
N GLU A 128 18.97 -1.74 -4.73
CA GLU A 128 18.28 -0.98 -5.77
C GLU A 128 16.78 -0.84 -5.44
N ILE A 129 16.10 -1.95 -5.14
CA ILE A 129 14.67 -1.93 -4.78
C ILE A 129 14.43 -1.10 -3.52
N LEU A 130 15.33 -1.18 -2.53
CA LEU A 130 15.23 -0.38 -1.31
C LEU A 130 15.35 1.12 -1.60
N ALA A 131 16.27 1.50 -2.49
CA ALA A 131 16.44 2.90 -2.91
C ALA A 131 15.20 3.42 -3.66
N GLU A 132 14.65 2.63 -4.58
CA GLU A 132 13.42 2.96 -5.30
C GLU A 132 12.22 3.07 -4.34
N LYS A 133 12.08 2.13 -3.40
CA LYS A 133 11.05 2.17 -2.36
C LYS A 133 11.12 3.47 -1.54
N LYS A 134 12.32 3.93 -1.17
CA LYS A 134 12.50 5.21 -0.45
C LYS A 134 12.01 6.40 -1.26
N LYS A 135 12.28 6.44 -2.57
CA LYS A 135 11.78 7.49 -3.47
C LYS A 135 10.25 7.47 -3.53
N LEU A 136 9.65 6.28 -3.74
CA LEU A 136 8.19 6.11 -3.77
C LEU A 136 7.51 6.53 -2.46
N TYR A 137 8.14 6.32 -1.30
CA TYR A 137 7.59 6.79 -0.02
C TYR A 137 7.59 8.32 0.11
N GLY A 138 8.56 9.01 -0.51
CA GLY A 138 8.56 10.46 -0.62
C GLY A 138 7.33 10.96 -1.39
N GLU A 139 7.09 10.39 -2.57
CA GLU A 139 5.93 10.72 -3.42
C GLU A 139 4.60 10.29 -2.75
N TYR A 140 4.56 9.12 -2.12
CA TYR A 140 3.38 8.58 -1.45
C TYR A 140 2.80 9.55 -0.41
N ARG A 141 3.66 10.19 0.39
CA ARG A 141 3.20 11.12 1.43
C ARG A 141 2.47 12.31 0.82
N GLN A 142 3.01 12.87 -0.27
CA GLN A 142 2.40 14.00 -0.96
C GLN A 142 1.10 13.58 -1.64
N VAL A 143 1.11 12.50 -2.41
CA VAL A 143 -0.08 11.99 -3.11
C VAL A 143 -1.20 11.59 -2.14
N LYS A 144 -0.85 11.03 -0.98
CA LYS A 144 -1.82 10.74 0.08
C LYS A 144 -2.47 12.00 0.61
N LYS A 145 -1.68 13.03 0.86
CA LYS A 145 -2.17 14.32 1.34
C LYS A 145 -3.10 14.97 0.32
N ASP A 146 -2.66 15.04 -0.95
CA ASP A 146 -3.44 15.62 -2.05
C ASP A 146 -4.79 14.89 -2.23
N MET A 147 -4.76 13.55 -2.19
CA MET A 147 -5.98 12.73 -2.26
C MET A 147 -6.93 13.02 -1.10
N GLN A 148 -6.41 13.10 0.12
CA GLN A 148 -7.23 13.38 1.31
C GLN A 148 -7.84 14.78 1.27
N GLU A 149 -7.10 15.79 0.82
CA GLU A 149 -7.56 17.16 0.70
C GLU A 149 -8.68 17.29 -0.33
N ILE A 150 -8.52 16.70 -1.51
CA ILE A 150 -9.55 16.75 -2.55
C ILE A 150 -10.80 15.95 -2.19
N GLN A 151 -10.66 14.78 -1.53
CA GLN A 151 -11.78 14.00 -1.03
C GLN A 151 -12.56 14.75 0.03
N LYS A 152 -11.85 15.45 0.93
CA LYS A 152 -12.47 16.30 1.94
C LYS A 152 -13.22 17.46 1.28
N ALA A 153 -12.64 18.15 0.33
CA ALA A 153 -13.29 19.22 -0.43
C ALA A 153 -14.58 18.73 -1.10
N LYS A 154 -14.53 17.55 -1.75
CA LYS A 154 -15.72 16.92 -2.35
C LYS A 154 -16.81 16.65 -1.31
N TYR A 155 -16.43 16.10 -0.15
CA TYR A 155 -17.37 15.83 0.92
C TYR A 155 -18.05 17.11 1.44
N ASP A 156 -17.25 18.13 1.76
CA ASP A 156 -17.74 19.39 2.32
C ASP A 156 -18.68 20.11 1.32
N ILE A 157 -18.33 20.16 0.04
CA ILE A 157 -19.19 20.73 -1.03
C ILE A 157 -20.47 19.89 -1.20
N GLY A 158 -20.36 18.56 -1.22
CA GLY A 158 -21.51 17.66 -1.34
C GLY A 158 -22.52 17.83 -0.20
N GLN A 159 -22.05 18.00 1.04
CA GLN A 159 -22.93 18.29 2.18
C GLN A 159 -23.61 19.64 2.05
N PHE A 160 -22.88 20.66 1.62
CA PHE A 160 -23.44 21.98 1.39
C PHE A 160 -24.56 21.97 0.33
N LEU A 161 -24.34 21.34 -0.82
CA LEU A 161 -25.33 21.25 -1.89
C LEU A 161 -26.60 20.52 -1.43
N LYS A 162 -26.47 19.44 -0.67
CA LYS A 162 -27.63 18.73 -0.09
C LYS A 162 -28.44 19.60 0.85
N SER A 163 -27.77 20.31 1.76
CA SER A 163 -28.45 21.19 2.72
C SER A 163 -29.16 22.36 2.01
N ASP A 164 -28.56 22.92 0.98
CA ASP A 164 -29.18 24.00 0.16
C ASP A 164 -30.41 23.51 -0.61
N GLU A 165 -30.38 22.31 -1.17
CA GLU A 165 -31.53 21.68 -1.82
C GLU A 165 -32.69 21.42 -0.83
N GLU A 166 -32.37 20.92 0.37
CA GLU A 166 -33.38 20.66 1.40
C GLU A 166 -34.06 21.98 1.85
N GLN A 167 -33.29 23.03 2.07
CA GLN A 167 -33.79 24.34 2.43
C GLN A 167 -34.70 24.93 1.32
N LYS A 168 -34.29 24.78 0.05
CA LYS A 168 -35.11 25.21 -1.10
C LYS A 168 -36.44 24.46 -1.17
N LYS A 169 -36.42 23.13 -0.98
CA LYS A 169 -37.64 22.29 -0.97
C LYS A 169 -38.56 22.70 0.20
N GLU A 170 -38.03 22.96 1.37
CA GLU A 170 -38.82 23.39 2.52
C GLU A 170 -39.42 24.78 2.31
N HIS A 171 -38.66 25.72 1.74
CA HIS A 171 -39.18 27.06 1.39
C HIS A 171 -40.32 27.01 0.39
N ILE A 172 -40.23 26.17 -0.63
CA ILE A 172 -41.31 25.94 -1.62
C ILE A 172 -42.55 25.34 -0.94
N ARG A 173 -42.37 24.33 -0.06
CA ARG A 173 -43.48 23.74 0.69
C ARG A 173 -44.22 24.78 1.55
N ARG A 174 -43.47 25.64 2.28
CA ARG A 174 -44.07 26.70 3.12
C ARG A 174 -44.84 27.69 2.28
N ARG A 175 -44.37 28.09 1.09
CA ARG A 175 -45.09 29.02 0.18
C ARG A 175 -46.39 28.42 -0.37
N ASN A 176 -46.44 27.10 -0.59
CA ASN A 176 -47.64 26.43 -1.11
C ASN A 176 -48.69 26.15 -0.04
N ILE A 177 -48.35 26.19 1.25
CA ILE A 177 -49.29 26.04 2.37
C ILE A 177 -49.96 27.40 2.71
N THR A 178 -49.32 28.51 2.36
CA THR A 178 -49.85 29.87 2.64
C THR A 178 -50.67 30.47 1.50
N ARG A 179 -51.00 29.68 0.48
CA ARG A 179 -51.95 30.01 -0.59
C ARG A 179 -53.21 29.17 -0.44
#